data_c4ec333c8f30c7d18c3fcb073426d0f9
#
_entry.id   c4ec333c8f30c7d18c3fcb073426d0f9
#
_cell.length_a   1.000
_cell.length_b   1.000
_cell.length_c   1.000
_cell.angle_alpha   90.00
_cell.angle_beta   90.00
_cell.angle_gamma   90.00
#
_symmetry.space_group_name_H-M   'P 1'
#
loop_
_entity.id
_entity.type
_entity.pdbx_description
1 polymer ?
#
loop_
_entity_poly.entity_id
_entity_poly.type
_entity_poly.pdbx_seq_one_letter_code
_entity_poly.pdbx_strand_id
1 'polypeptide(L)'
;MFDRCADYQTRTVCLAGAGERTLTVCYIDGMARTERLNDYVLRPLAQDERLARVPCGELLEHLRQGALYAQQVHRRTTLDQVAADLVGGCCALFLPGEGAALTVPVSTEEKRSVGEPENEPSLKGARDSFVESLRTNTSLVRRRLRAPELRVEEHIVGRQSLTPVDVVWLENIADPDTVRRVGERLDEMDIDGVESAGDLEEYLVPAASSPFPLILSTQRPDRFCRELLDGRVGLLCDGIPLGWVVPGTADQFFKTGQDRAYHWMAASALRLIRYFCAAVTLLLPGLYIAMVTYHPEAIPGKLALSIVAAKQEVPFSTIFEVLIMLLAFEIIQEAGLRLPGPIGSTVSILGGLVVGNAAVDAHIVSPAVLIAVAIAGVAGYTMPAQDFGNALRLWRFGLTVLSSLGGLFGLVLGCVALLYHLAGLESFGVAYLAPFTAGPGRHLGGPDLIRPPLPTLKWRGGAERTRNRRNQR
;
A
#
# COMPACT_ATOMS: atom_id res chain seq x y z
N MET A 1 -9.94 10.16 24.19
CA MET A 1 -9.14 10.59 23.02
C MET A 1 -8.30 9.48 22.44
N PHE A 2 -7.58 8.68 23.23
CA PHE A 2 -6.76 7.56 22.77
C PHE A 2 -7.36 6.19 23.11
N ASP A 3 -8.68 6.11 23.16
CA ASP A 3 -9.39 4.84 23.25
C ASP A 3 -9.14 4.00 22.00
N ARG A 4 -8.98 2.69 22.13
CA ARG A 4 -8.55 1.78 21.06
C ARG A 4 -7.22 2.15 20.40
N CYS A 5 -6.23 2.58 21.19
CA CYS A 5 -4.86 2.80 20.73
C CYS A 5 -3.92 1.90 21.52
N ALA A 6 -3.50 0.78 20.94
CA ALA A 6 -2.58 -0.19 21.57
C ALA A 6 -1.19 0.41 21.86
N ASP A 7 -0.80 1.40 21.06
CA ASP A 7 0.45 2.14 21.24
C ASP A 7 0.37 3.26 22.30
N TYR A 8 -0.83 3.55 22.86
CA TYR A 8 -0.98 4.50 23.96
C TYR A 8 -0.77 3.78 25.29
N GLN A 9 0.25 4.21 26.02
CA GLN A 9 0.63 3.62 27.30
C GLN A 9 0.41 4.58 28.46
N THR A 10 -0.07 4.03 29.58
CA THR A 10 -0.23 4.76 30.83
C THR A 10 0.48 4.02 31.96
N ARG A 11 1.21 4.77 32.77
CA ARG A 11 1.91 4.23 33.92
C ARG A 11 1.67 5.11 35.16
N THR A 12 1.20 4.52 36.24
CA THR A 12 1.13 5.19 37.52
C THR A 12 2.47 5.04 38.25
N VAL A 13 3.04 6.16 38.69
CA VAL A 13 4.32 6.24 39.40
C VAL A 13 4.06 6.81 40.80
N CYS A 14 4.56 6.12 41.81
CA CYS A 14 4.58 6.65 43.19
C CYS A 14 5.77 7.62 43.35
N LEU A 15 5.52 8.77 43.91
CA LEU A 15 6.55 9.77 44.17
C LEU A 15 7.42 9.32 45.37
N ALA A 16 8.74 9.49 45.22
CA ALA A 16 9.69 9.11 46.29
C ALA A 16 9.36 9.79 47.62
N GLY A 17 9.29 8.98 48.71
CA GLY A 17 9.08 9.50 50.08
C GLY A 17 7.68 10.12 50.34
N ALA A 18 6.77 10.14 49.39
CA ALA A 18 5.49 10.84 49.49
C ALA A 18 4.31 9.95 49.92
N GLY A 19 4.54 8.71 50.36
CA GLY A 19 3.52 7.77 50.77
C GLY A 19 2.61 7.35 49.62
N GLU A 20 1.34 7.70 49.68
CA GLU A 20 0.33 7.31 48.66
C GLU A 20 0.21 8.29 47.46
N ARG A 21 1.08 9.29 47.35
CA ARG A 21 0.99 10.23 46.22
C ARG A 21 1.43 9.59 44.94
N THR A 22 0.53 9.56 43.98
CA THR A 22 0.77 8.96 42.66
C THR A 22 0.65 10.01 41.57
N LEU A 23 1.37 9.79 40.49
CA LEU A 23 1.34 10.59 39.26
C LEU A 23 1.17 9.64 38.08
N THR A 24 0.28 10.01 37.15
CA THR A 24 0.05 9.20 35.95
C THR A 24 0.89 9.77 34.80
N VAL A 25 1.74 8.92 34.22
CA VAL A 25 2.56 9.21 33.07
C VAL A 25 1.91 8.57 31.84
N CYS A 26 1.62 9.36 30.82
CA CYS A 26 1.03 8.91 29.56
C CYS A 26 2.00 9.18 28.42
N TYR A 27 2.16 8.24 27.51
CA TYR A 27 3.00 8.40 26.33
C TYR A 27 2.55 7.48 25.20
N ILE A 28 3.02 7.75 23.98
CA ILE A 28 2.79 6.88 22.81
C ILE A 28 4.07 6.07 22.58
N ASP A 29 3.94 4.74 22.63
CA ASP A 29 5.04 3.82 22.36
C ASP A 29 5.52 3.95 20.89
N GLY A 30 6.84 3.84 20.70
CA GLY A 30 7.47 4.12 19.41
C GLY A 30 7.67 5.61 19.08
N MET A 31 6.89 6.54 19.70
CA MET A 31 7.11 7.99 19.59
C MET A 31 7.99 8.52 20.72
N ALA A 32 7.84 7.98 21.93
CA ALA A 32 8.67 8.26 23.10
C ALA A 32 9.90 7.35 23.13
N ARG A 33 11.07 7.91 23.39
CA ARG A 33 12.28 7.12 23.62
C ARG A 33 12.29 6.62 25.07
N THR A 34 12.32 5.31 25.24
CA THR A 34 12.23 4.65 26.55
C THR A 34 13.33 5.10 27.49
N GLU A 35 14.58 5.25 27.01
CA GLU A 35 15.70 5.71 27.83
C GLU A 35 15.49 7.15 28.30
N ARG A 36 15.04 8.06 27.42
CA ARG A 36 14.76 9.45 27.82
C ARG A 36 13.59 9.54 28.79
N LEU A 37 12.55 8.75 28.58
CA LEU A 37 11.42 8.67 29.50
C LEU A 37 11.88 8.18 30.88
N ASN A 38 12.69 7.14 30.92
CA ASN A 38 13.22 6.58 32.16
C ASN A 38 14.14 7.58 32.87
N ASP A 39 15.16 8.11 32.18
CA ASP A 39 16.20 8.92 32.80
C ASP A 39 15.73 10.35 33.11
N TYR A 40 14.91 10.96 32.27
CA TYR A 40 14.55 12.37 32.44
C TYR A 40 13.25 12.58 33.20
N VAL A 41 12.39 11.54 33.26
CA VAL A 41 11.06 11.66 33.88
C VAL A 41 10.89 10.66 35.02
N LEU A 42 10.99 9.35 34.74
CA LEU A 42 10.63 8.34 35.74
C LEU A 42 11.64 8.26 36.87
N ARG A 43 12.93 8.32 36.56
CA ARG A 43 13.99 8.28 37.60
C ARG A 43 13.92 9.47 38.56
N PRO A 44 13.81 10.74 38.09
CA PRO A 44 13.64 11.87 39.02
C PRO A 44 12.39 11.73 39.91
N LEU A 45 11.24 11.29 39.32
CA LEU A 45 10.02 11.12 40.11
C LEU A 45 10.12 10.03 41.18
N ALA A 46 10.85 8.94 40.88
CA ALA A 46 11.00 7.80 41.77
C ALA A 46 12.13 7.93 42.81
N GLN A 47 13.11 8.83 42.61
CA GLN A 47 14.32 8.93 43.45
C GLN A 47 14.43 10.25 44.22
N ASP A 48 13.77 11.33 43.80
CA ASP A 48 13.88 12.61 44.50
C ASP A 48 12.94 12.70 45.71
N GLU A 49 13.46 12.39 46.91
CA GLU A 49 12.73 12.48 48.19
C GLU A 49 12.23 13.91 48.52
N ARG A 50 12.79 14.95 47.87
CA ARG A 50 12.34 16.33 48.09
C ARG A 50 10.92 16.55 47.62
N LEU A 51 10.47 15.78 46.62
CA LEU A 51 9.09 15.85 46.07
C LEU A 51 8.05 15.51 47.14
N ALA A 52 8.38 14.69 48.14
CA ALA A 52 7.49 14.38 49.26
C ALA A 52 7.12 15.61 50.11
N ARG A 53 8.02 16.57 50.21
CA ARG A 53 7.84 17.77 51.05
C ARG A 53 7.13 18.92 50.38
N VAL A 54 6.93 18.84 49.06
CA VAL A 54 6.27 19.89 48.29
C VAL A 54 4.74 19.77 48.44
N PRO A 55 4.02 20.87 48.72
CA PRO A 55 2.56 20.88 48.76
C PRO A 55 1.97 20.47 47.40
N CYS A 56 0.82 19.76 47.41
CA CYS A 56 0.21 19.27 46.17
C CYS A 56 -0.01 20.38 45.14
N GLY A 57 -0.51 21.55 45.51
CA GLY A 57 -0.76 22.67 44.58
C GLY A 57 0.49 23.34 43.99
N GLU A 58 1.68 23.09 44.56
CA GLU A 58 2.96 23.62 44.04
C GLU A 58 3.78 22.57 43.31
N LEU A 59 3.36 21.32 43.37
CA LEU A 59 4.15 20.19 42.85
C LEU A 59 4.38 20.27 41.34
N LEU A 60 3.34 20.62 40.57
CA LEU A 60 3.48 20.80 39.12
C LEU A 60 4.46 21.91 38.76
N GLU A 61 4.44 23.00 39.52
CA GLU A 61 5.36 24.11 39.27
C GLU A 61 6.80 23.74 39.66
N HIS A 62 6.97 23.00 40.76
CA HIS A 62 8.27 22.49 41.18
C HIS A 62 8.87 21.51 40.17
N LEU A 63 8.05 20.60 39.61
CA LEU A 63 8.43 19.69 38.52
C LEU A 63 8.83 20.47 37.26
N ARG A 64 8.15 21.55 36.95
CA ARG A 64 8.45 22.42 35.81
C ARG A 64 9.76 23.18 35.97
N GLN A 65 10.09 23.63 37.19
CA GLN A 65 11.25 24.50 37.48
C GLN A 65 12.57 23.77 37.60
N GLY A 66 12.65 22.44 37.47
CA GLY A 66 13.94 21.74 37.40
C GLY A 66 14.02 20.40 38.14
N ALA A 67 12.92 19.88 38.69
CA ALA A 67 12.94 18.55 39.26
C ALA A 67 12.99 17.44 38.18
N LEU A 68 12.51 17.77 36.93
CA LEU A 68 12.66 16.90 35.76
C LEU A 68 13.94 17.28 34.98
N TYR A 69 14.69 16.29 34.51
CA TYR A 69 15.95 16.50 33.78
C TYR A 69 15.73 16.83 32.29
N ALA A 70 14.63 17.50 31.97
CA ALA A 70 14.27 17.87 30.61
C ALA A 70 14.51 19.37 30.37
N GLN A 71 15.00 19.72 29.17
CA GLN A 71 15.27 21.12 28.79
C GLN A 71 14.00 21.98 28.69
N GLN A 72 12.90 21.37 28.33
CA GLN A 72 11.62 22.06 28.15
C GLN A 72 10.50 21.25 28.80
N VAL A 73 9.74 21.91 29.67
CA VAL A 73 8.57 21.34 30.31
C VAL A 73 7.42 22.34 30.13
N HIS A 74 6.35 21.89 29.44
CA HIS A 74 5.22 22.76 29.18
C HIS A 74 4.05 22.43 30.10
N ARG A 75 3.41 23.45 30.66
CA ARG A 75 2.16 23.31 31.40
C ARG A 75 0.99 23.44 30.43
N ARG A 76 0.12 22.45 30.38
CA ARG A 76 -1.07 22.39 29.54
C ARG A 76 -2.34 22.38 30.39
N THR A 77 -3.33 23.17 29.97
CA THR A 77 -4.60 23.31 30.69
C THR A 77 -5.76 22.70 29.93
N THR A 78 -5.57 22.28 28.68
CA THR A 78 -6.59 21.64 27.86
C THR A 78 -6.10 20.27 27.37
N LEU A 79 -7.03 19.32 27.31
CA LEU A 79 -6.71 17.95 26.81
C LEU A 79 -6.28 17.95 25.33
N ASP A 80 -6.78 18.90 24.52
CA ASP A 80 -6.37 19.01 23.11
C ASP A 80 -4.88 19.39 22.97
N GLN A 81 -4.39 20.28 23.84
CA GLN A 81 -2.96 20.61 23.87
C GLN A 81 -2.11 19.42 24.30
N VAL A 82 -2.58 18.68 25.32
CA VAL A 82 -1.88 17.46 25.78
C VAL A 82 -1.86 16.41 24.67
N ALA A 83 -2.98 16.20 23.99
CA ALA A 83 -3.07 15.24 22.88
C ALA A 83 -2.14 15.64 21.72
N ALA A 84 -2.07 16.91 21.36
CA ALA A 84 -1.16 17.40 20.33
C ALA A 84 0.32 17.17 20.72
N ASP A 85 0.69 17.38 21.98
CA ASP A 85 2.03 17.16 22.48
C ASP A 85 2.37 15.63 22.51
N LEU A 86 1.43 14.77 22.95
CA LEU A 86 1.60 13.32 22.94
C LEU A 86 1.86 12.80 21.52
N VAL A 87 1.07 13.22 20.55
CA VAL A 87 1.27 12.87 19.14
C VAL A 87 2.57 13.48 18.60
N GLY A 88 3.07 14.55 19.19
CA GLY A 88 4.37 15.14 18.91
C GLY A 88 5.57 14.37 19.49
N GLY A 89 5.33 13.31 20.29
CA GLY A 89 6.39 12.52 20.95
C GLY A 89 6.79 13.04 22.33
N CYS A 90 5.91 13.80 23.00
CA CYS A 90 6.05 14.12 24.40
C CYS A 90 5.43 13.05 25.29
N CYS A 91 5.84 12.94 26.53
CA CYS A 91 5.06 12.29 27.58
C CYS A 91 4.24 13.35 28.35
N ALA A 92 3.09 12.95 28.85
CA ALA A 92 2.23 13.80 29.68
C ALA A 92 2.17 13.28 31.11
N LEU A 93 2.23 14.18 32.07
CA LEU A 93 2.20 13.92 33.51
C LEU A 93 0.94 14.52 34.10
N PHE A 94 0.08 13.68 34.66
CA PHE A 94 -1.16 14.05 35.31
C PHE A 94 -1.04 13.85 36.83
N LEU A 95 -1.33 14.87 37.60
CA LEU A 95 -1.42 14.82 39.04
C LEU A 95 -2.88 14.82 39.47
N PRO A 96 -3.33 13.87 40.32
CA PRO A 96 -4.70 13.85 40.83
C PRO A 96 -5.06 15.16 41.56
N GLY A 97 -6.22 15.73 41.21
CA GLY A 97 -6.70 16.99 41.81
C GLY A 97 -6.20 18.27 41.18
N GLU A 98 -5.31 18.21 40.21
CA GLU A 98 -4.83 19.38 39.47
C GLU A 98 -5.56 19.55 38.14
N GLY A 99 -5.94 20.80 37.80
CA GLY A 99 -6.60 21.14 36.54
C GLY A 99 -5.62 21.33 35.34
N ALA A 100 -4.35 20.95 35.47
CA ALA A 100 -3.34 21.10 34.44
C ALA A 100 -2.44 19.84 34.39
N ALA A 101 -1.86 19.60 33.21
CA ALA A 101 -0.85 18.55 33.00
C ALA A 101 0.49 19.17 32.60
N LEU A 102 1.59 18.46 32.85
CA LEU A 102 2.89 18.79 32.29
C LEU A 102 3.19 17.90 31.09
N THR A 103 3.71 18.48 30.03
CA THR A 103 4.21 17.73 28.88
C THR A 103 5.72 17.90 28.73
N VAL A 104 6.42 16.80 28.55
CA VAL A 104 7.89 16.72 28.49
C VAL A 104 8.29 16.08 27.17
N PRO A 105 9.14 16.74 26.35
CA PRO A 105 9.62 16.17 25.11
C PRO A 105 10.58 15.00 25.37
N VAL A 106 10.16 13.82 24.98
CA VAL A 106 10.93 12.56 25.09
C VAL A 106 11.09 11.88 23.74
N SER A 107 10.79 12.62 22.66
CA SER A 107 10.85 12.10 21.30
C SER A 107 12.24 11.64 20.89
N THR A 108 12.30 10.61 20.08
CA THR A 108 13.54 10.17 19.41
C THR A 108 13.84 11.12 18.25
N GLU A 109 15.04 11.70 18.25
CA GLU A 109 15.61 12.36 17.08
C GLU A 109 16.42 11.41 16.20
N GLU A 110 16.76 10.23 16.71
CA GLU A 110 17.49 9.23 15.95
C GLU A 110 16.63 8.76 14.80
N LYS A 111 16.99 9.24 13.62
CA LYS A 111 16.59 8.65 12.35
C LYS A 111 17.33 7.32 12.26
N ARG A 112 16.75 6.20 12.74
CA ARG A 112 17.22 4.90 12.29
C ARG A 112 17.25 4.95 10.78
N SER A 113 18.25 4.34 10.17
CA SER A 113 18.37 4.20 8.73
C SER A 113 17.19 3.37 8.24
N VAL A 114 16.08 4.04 8.01
CA VAL A 114 14.94 3.48 7.29
C VAL A 114 15.43 3.36 5.86
N GLY A 115 15.51 2.13 5.35
CA GLY A 115 15.96 1.85 3.98
C GLY A 115 15.09 2.55 2.94
N GLU A 116 15.60 2.66 1.72
CA GLU A 116 14.79 3.08 0.57
C GLU A 116 13.90 1.90 0.14
N PRO A 117 12.66 2.14 -0.32
CA PRO A 117 11.78 1.09 -0.80
C PRO A 117 12.35 0.46 -2.08
N GLU A 118 12.63 -0.84 -2.03
CA GLU A 118 13.25 -1.57 -3.15
C GLU A 118 12.27 -1.74 -4.32
N ASN A 119 11.02 -2.05 -4.03
CA ASN A 119 10.00 -2.36 -5.04
C ASN A 119 9.20 -1.12 -5.50
N GLU A 120 9.24 -0.01 -4.76
CA GLU A 120 8.54 1.24 -5.09
C GLU A 120 9.50 2.44 -5.10
N PRO A 121 10.56 2.46 -5.94
CA PRO A 121 11.55 3.54 -5.96
C PRO A 121 10.92 4.89 -6.27
N SER A 122 11.40 5.95 -5.62
CA SER A 122 10.89 7.31 -5.81
C SER A 122 11.99 8.26 -6.24
N LEU A 123 11.84 8.88 -7.42
CA LEU A 123 12.74 9.93 -7.89
C LEU A 123 12.51 11.26 -7.17
N LYS A 124 11.24 11.55 -6.83
CA LYS A 124 10.85 12.78 -6.16
C LYS A 124 9.76 12.49 -5.13
N GLY A 125 10.11 12.51 -3.86
CA GLY A 125 9.18 12.19 -2.77
C GLY A 125 9.90 11.63 -1.56
N ALA A 126 9.15 11.07 -0.64
CA ALA A 126 9.68 10.39 0.53
C ALA A 126 10.46 9.12 0.11
N ARG A 127 11.56 8.86 0.81
CA ARG A 127 12.42 7.69 0.57
C ARG A 127 12.40 6.69 1.73
N ASP A 128 11.63 6.99 2.78
CA ASP A 128 11.43 6.07 3.90
C ASP A 128 10.52 4.91 3.49
N SER A 129 10.84 3.74 4.01
CA SER A 129 10.07 2.51 3.81
C SER A 129 9.68 1.88 5.15
N PHE A 130 8.67 1.02 5.15
CA PHE A 130 8.37 0.17 6.28
C PHE A 130 9.52 -0.82 6.53
N VAL A 131 9.66 -1.22 7.79
CA VAL A 131 10.69 -2.15 8.28
C VAL A 131 9.99 -3.32 9.00
N GLU A 132 10.75 -4.32 9.45
CA GLU A 132 10.19 -5.51 10.09
C GLU A 132 9.51 -5.20 11.44
N SER A 133 9.97 -4.18 12.16
CA SER A 133 9.44 -3.83 13.49
C SER A 133 8.12 -3.08 13.41
N LEU A 134 7.04 -3.69 13.92
CA LEU A 134 5.69 -3.13 13.96
C LEU A 134 5.64 -1.74 14.62
N ARG A 135 6.27 -1.58 15.79
CA ARG A 135 6.27 -0.31 16.54
C ARG A 135 7.02 0.81 15.79
N THR A 136 8.07 0.47 15.04
CA THR A 136 8.73 1.43 14.16
C THR A 136 7.78 1.88 13.05
N ASN A 137 7.07 0.95 12.43
CA ASN A 137 6.13 1.24 11.35
C ASN A 137 4.96 2.11 11.84
N THR A 138 4.37 1.78 12.98
CA THR A 138 3.32 2.59 13.60
C THR A 138 3.81 4.01 13.90
N SER A 139 5.05 4.15 14.38
CA SER A 139 5.66 5.46 14.62
C SER A 139 5.87 6.28 13.35
N LEU A 140 6.23 5.63 12.22
CA LEU A 140 6.36 6.30 10.91
C LEU A 140 5.01 6.87 10.45
N VAL A 141 3.92 6.11 10.65
CA VAL A 141 2.57 6.58 10.34
C VAL A 141 2.18 7.77 11.23
N ARG A 142 2.37 7.67 12.55
CA ARG A 142 2.06 8.76 13.50
C ARG A 142 2.85 10.04 13.25
N ARG A 143 4.12 9.93 12.87
CA ARG A 143 4.95 11.11 12.51
C ARG A 143 4.40 11.87 11.30
N ARG A 144 3.74 11.17 10.37
CA ARG A 144 3.13 11.76 9.17
C ARG A 144 1.72 12.25 9.43
N LEU A 145 0.92 11.47 10.17
CA LEU A 145 -0.46 11.76 10.52
C LEU A 145 -0.54 12.12 12.02
N ARG A 146 -0.22 13.37 12.35
CA ARG A 146 -0.26 13.91 13.70
C ARG A 146 -1.69 14.26 14.11
N ALA A 147 -2.57 13.28 14.04
CA ALA A 147 -3.99 13.45 14.35
C ALA A 147 -4.36 12.60 15.58
N PRO A 148 -4.99 13.19 16.60
CA PRO A 148 -5.49 12.45 17.76
C PRO A 148 -6.56 11.40 17.40
N GLU A 149 -7.19 11.55 16.24
CA GLU A 149 -8.20 10.63 15.69
C GLU A 149 -7.59 9.39 15.02
N LEU A 150 -6.26 9.30 14.91
CA LEU A 150 -5.59 8.10 14.41
C LEU A 150 -5.70 6.98 15.45
N ARG A 151 -6.38 5.90 15.08
CA ARG A 151 -6.55 4.70 15.91
C ARG A 151 -5.58 3.62 15.46
N VAL A 152 -5.12 2.85 16.42
CA VAL A 152 -4.23 1.71 16.23
C VAL A 152 -4.71 0.60 17.16
N GLU A 153 -5.40 -0.40 16.62
CA GLU A 153 -5.93 -1.55 17.35
C GLU A 153 -5.07 -2.77 17.04
N GLU A 154 -4.56 -3.42 18.08
CA GLU A 154 -3.69 -4.59 17.93
C GLU A 154 -4.49 -5.86 18.02
N HIS A 155 -4.32 -6.74 17.04
CA HIS A 155 -4.82 -8.10 16.99
C HIS A 155 -3.65 -9.08 16.99
N ILE A 156 -3.79 -10.22 17.65
CA ILE A 156 -2.76 -11.27 17.66
C ILE A 156 -3.23 -12.40 16.76
N VAL A 157 -2.46 -12.70 15.73
CA VAL A 157 -2.79 -13.71 14.72
C VAL A 157 -1.77 -14.85 14.79
N GLY A 158 -2.24 -16.07 14.54
CA GLY A 158 -1.42 -17.28 14.55
C GLY A 158 -1.37 -17.96 15.92
N ARG A 159 -1.62 -19.28 15.91
CA ARG A 159 -1.63 -20.11 17.14
C ARG A 159 -0.25 -20.31 17.73
N GLN A 160 0.79 -20.36 16.88
CA GLN A 160 2.19 -20.62 17.27
C GLN A 160 3.04 -19.36 17.20
N SER A 161 2.86 -18.53 16.15
CA SER A 161 3.66 -17.33 15.98
C SER A 161 3.22 -16.18 16.90
N LEU A 162 1.93 -16.12 17.27
CA LEU A 162 1.36 -15.03 18.07
C LEU A 162 1.75 -13.67 17.52
N THR A 163 1.64 -13.49 16.21
CA THR A 163 2.13 -12.32 15.47
C THR A 163 1.19 -11.13 15.69
N PRO A 164 1.66 -10.00 16.23
CA PRO A 164 0.84 -8.81 16.38
C PRO A 164 0.62 -8.13 15.02
N VAL A 165 -0.64 -7.76 14.78
CA VAL A 165 -1.10 -7.03 13.59
C VAL A 165 -1.84 -5.78 14.06
N ASP A 166 -1.34 -4.61 13.71
CA ASP A 166 -1.97 -3.33 14.00
C ASP A 166 -2.95 -2.97 12.88
N VAL A 167 -4.22 -2.78 13.21
CA VAL A 167 -5.24 -2.17 12.37
C VAL A 167 -5.22 -0.66 12.59
N VAL A 168 -4.99 0.12 11.53
CA VAL A 168 -4.75 1.56 11.60
C VAL A 168 -5.78 2.31 10.77
N TRP A 169 -6.50 3.27 11.37
CA TRP A 169 -7.48 4.08 10.66
C TRP A 169 -7.67 5.47 11.26
N LEU A 170 -8.28 6.37 10.51
CA LEU A 170 -8.72 7.69 11.00
C LEU A 170 -10.21 7.63 11.39
N GLU A 171 -10.52 7.70 12.67
CA GLU A 171 -11.87 7.54 13.21
C GLU A 171 -12.89 8.54 12.64
N ASN A 172 -12.45 9.75 12.38
CA ASN A 172 -13.29 10.81 11.82
C ASN A 172 -13.55 10.67 10.30
N ILE A 173 -12.84 9.74 9.61
CA ILE A 173 -12.90 9.59 8.15
C ILE A 173 -13.36 8.19 7.75
N ALA A 174 -12.74 7.14 8.29
CA ALA A 174 -12.98 5.76 7.90
C ALA A 174 -14.42 5.30 8.16
N ASP A 175 -14.89 4.36 7.35
CA ASP A 175 -16.17 3.68 7.55
C ASP A 175 -16.05 2.66 8.70
N PRO A 176 -16.88 2.78 9.76
CA PRO A 176 -16.82 1.86 10.90
C PRO A 176 -17.12 0.41 10.55
N ASP A 177 -17.98 0.18 9.55
CA ASP A 177 -18.33 -1.16 9.13
C ASP A 177 -17.14 -1.85 8.46
N THR A 178 -16.33 -1.11 7.71
CA THR A 178 -15.09 -1.63 7.15
C THR A 178 -14.08 -1.98 8.24
N VAL A 179 -13.89 -1.09 9.23
CA VAL A 179 -13.00 -1.35 10.38
C VAL A 179 -13.42 -2.61 11.12
N ARG A 180 -14.72 -2.74 11.45
CA ARG A 180 -15.27 -3.91 12.14
C ARG A 180 -15.04 -5.20 11.36
N ARG A 181 -15.32 -5.21 10.04
CA ARG A 181 -15.11 -6.39 9.19
C ARG A 181 -13.64 -6.82 9.11
N VAL A 182 -12.72 -5.85 9.12
CA VAL A 182 -11.28 -6.13 9.15
C VAL A 182 -10.90 -6.83 10.47
N GLY A 183 -11.33 -6.28 11.61
CA GLY A 183 -11.09 -6.89 12.92
C GLY A 183 -11.69 -8.28 13.02
N GLU A 184 -12.97 -8.45 12.64
CA GLU A 184 -13.64 -9.76 12.63
C GLU A 184 -12.88 -10.80 11.78
N ARG A 185 -12.35 -10.39 10.61
CA ARG A 185 -11.55 -11.28 9.76
C ARG A 185 -10.23 -11.68 10.39
N LEU A 186 -9.54 -10.75 11.07
CA LEU A 186 -8.29 -11.06 11.78
C LEU A 186 -8.56 -12.01 12.96
N ASP A 187 -9.64 -11.79 13.71
CA ASP A 187 -10.02 -12.63 14.87
C ASP A 187 -10.49 -14.03 14.43
N GLU A 188 -11.06 -14.16 13.22
CA GLU A 188 -11.48 -15.43 12.63
C GLU A 188 -10.33 -16.23 12.00
N MET A 189 -9.12 -15.63 11.85
CA MET A 189 -7.99 -16.30 11.21
C MET A 189 -7.49 -17.48 12.05
N ASP A 190 -7.66 -18.68 11.51
CA ASP A 190 -7.21 -19.93 12.12
C ASP A 190 -5.98 -20.46 11.35
N ILE A 191 -4.81 -19.92 11.69
CA ILE A 191 -3.51 -20.25 11.09
C ILE A 191 -2.48 -20.49 12.20
N ASP A 192 -1.48 -21.33 11.96
CA ASP A 192 -0.42 -21.57 12.93
C ASP A 192 0.56 -20.39 13.03
N GLY A 193 0.86 -19.75 11.93
CA GLY A 193 1.77 -18.59 11.90
C GLY A 193 1.61 -17.75 10.65
N VAL A 194 1.97 -16.47 10.74
CA VAL A 194 2.06 -15.52 9.63
C VAL A 194 3.53 -15.28 9.33
N GLU A 195 4.03 -15.92 8.28
CA GLU A 195 5.45 -15.85 7.88
C GLU A 195 5.66 -15.00 6.62
N SER A 196 4.61 -14.84 5.82
CA SER A 196 4.67 -14.11 4.56
C SER A 196 3.48 -13.15 4.37
N ALA A 197 3.65 -12.21 3.46
CA ALA A 197 2.57 -11.28 3.08
C ALA A 197 1.34 -12.05 2.53
N GLY A 198 1.59 -13.12 1.77
CA GLY A 198 0.54 -13.95 1.17
C GLY A 198 -0.35 -14.62 2.20
N ASP A 199 0.23 -15.07 3.33
CA ASP A 199 -0.55 -15.73 4.39
C ASP A 199 -1.64 -14.80 4.93
N LEU A 200 -1.30 -13.53 5.18
CA LEU A 200 -2.27 -12.54 5.64
C LEU A 200 -3.28 -12.16 4.54
N GLU A 201 -2.81 -11.98 3.30
CA GLU A 201 -3.65 -11.55 2.18
C GLU A 201 -4.71 -12.59 1.81
N GLU A 202 -4.35 -13.88 1.75
CA GLU A 202 -5.27 -14.95 1.38
C GLU A 202 -6.41 -15.15 2.40
N TYR A 203 -6.11 -15.01 3.69
CA TYR A 203 -7.14 -15.11 4.74
C TYR A 203 -8.03 -13.87 4.84
N LEU A 204 -7.49 -12.69 4.64
CA LEU A 204 -8.26 -11.45 4.70
C LEU A 204 -9.27 -11.34 3.55
N VAL A 205 -8.94 -11.90 2.37
CA VAL A 205 -9.74 -11.73 1.16
C VAL A 205 -10.76 -12.86 0.99
N PRO A 206 -12.07 -12.57 0.88
CA PRO A 206 -13.09 -13.60 0.68
C PRO A 206 -13.04 -14.28 -0.69
N ALA A 207 -12.34 -13.72 -1.68
CA ALA A 207 -12.27 -14.20 -3.06
C ALA A 207 -10.87 -14.74 -3.43
N ALA A 208 -10.34 -15.67 -2.63
CA ALA A 208 -9.03 -16.29 -2.83
C ALA A 208 -8.85 -16.98 -4.21
N SER A 209 -9.93 -17.27 -4.92
CA SER A 209 -9.88 -17.85 -6.27
C SER A 209 -9.60 -16.84 -7.39
N SER A 210 -9.67 -15.54 -7.11
CA SER A 210 -9.37 -14.50 -8.10
C SER A 210 -7.87 -14.18 -8.13
N PRO A 211 -7.24 -14.11 -9.32
CA PRO A 211 -5.86 -13.65 -9.41
C PRO A 211 -5.70 -12.14 -9.20
N PHE A 212 -6.79 -11.37 -9.18
CA PHE A 212 -6.73 -9.93 -8.97
C PHE A 212 -6.59 -9.58 -7.50
N PRO A 213 -5.63 -8.72 -7.12
CA PRO A 213 -5.44 -8.31 -5.74
C PRO A 213 -6.64 -7.45 -5.27
N LEU A 214 -7.17 -7.78 -4.10
CA LEU A 214 -8.27 -7.06 -3.43
C LEU A 214 -7.78 -6.25 -2.22
N ILE A 215 -6.48 -6.31 -1.95
CA ILE A 215 -5.76 -5.55 -0.94
C ILE A 215 -4.60 -4.85 -1.63
N LEU A 216 -4.35 -3.61 -1.26
CA LEU A 216 -3.17 -2.88 -1.74
C LEU A 216 -2.03 -3.05 -0.76
N SER A 217 -0.94 -3.68 -1.15
CA SER A 217 0.31 -3.73 -0.40
C SER A 217 1.25 -2.58 -0.80
N THR A 218 1.99 -2.02 0.14
CA THR A 218 2.98 -0.97 -0.12
C THR A 218 4.10 -0.97 0.91
N GLN A 219 5.34 -0.75 0.45
CA GLN A 219 6.49 -0.51 1.32
C GLN A 219 6.56 0.95 1.80
N ARG A 220 5.74 1.84 1.27
CA ARG A 220 5.85 3.29 1.44
C ARG A 220 4.87 3.84 2.47
N PRO A 221 5.37 4.39 3.60
CA PRO A 221 4.54 5.05 4.60
C PRO A 221 3.76 6.26 4.07
N ASP A 222 4.29 6.99 3.08
CA ASP A 222 3.59 8.14 2.49
C ASP A 222 2.36 7.72 1.67
N ARG A 223 2.45 6.60 0.91
CA ARG A 223 1.33 6.01 0.19
C ARG A 223 0.29 5.48 1.17
N PHE A 224 0.72 4.71 2.15
CA PHE A 224 -0.14 4.16 3.21
C PHE A 224 -0.93 5.27 3.93
N CYS A 225 -0.25 6.30 4.45
CA CYS A 225 -0.91 7.43 5.11
C CYS A 225 -1.91 8.16 4.20
N ARG A 226 -1.61 8.21 2.89
CA ARG A 226 -2.52 8.83 1.94
C ARG A 226 -3.81 8.04 1.79
N GLU A 227 -3.73 6.74 1.71
CA GLU A 227 -4.91 5.89 1.64
C GLU A 227 -5.77 5.99 2.91
N LEU A 228 -5.15 6.12 4.10
CA LEU A 228 -5.87 6.41 5.35
C LEU A 228 -6.60 7.77 5.28
N LEU A 229 -5.97 8.80 4.71
CA LEU A 229 -6.62 10.10 4.51
C LEU A 229 -7.77 10.05 3.50
N ASP A 230 -7.77 9.11 2.58
CA ASP A 230 -8.86 8.88 1.64
C ASP A 230 -9.98 8.02 2.26
N GLY A 231 -9.81 7.52 3.51
CA GLY A 231 -10.86 6.87 4.32
C GLY A 231 -10.76 5.34 4.38
N ARG A 232 -9.63 4.80 3.97
CA ARG A 232 -9.36 3.36 4.01
C ARG A 232 -8.77 2.96 5.36
N VAL A 233 -8.73 1.66 5.57
CA VAL A 233 -8.15 1.02 6.76
C VAL A 233 -6.81 0.42 6.36
N GLY A 234 -5.79 0.66 7.16
CA GLY A 234 -4.47 0.10 6.99
C GLY A 234 -4.20 -1.04 7.96
N LEU A 235 -3.34 -1.96 7.57
CA LEU A 235 -2.82 -3.02 8.43
C LEU A 235 -1.29 -2.99 8.40
N LEU A 236 -0.68 -3.22 9.54
CA LEU A 236 0.77 -3.39 9.72
C LEU A 236 0.99 -4.68 10.49
N CYS A 237 1.92 -5.52 10.05
CA CYS A 237 2.23 -6.80 10.69
C CYS A 237 3.67 -6.79 11.20
N ASP A 238 3.91 -7.38 12.35
CA ASP A 238 5.27 -7.55 12.84
C ASP A 238 6.02 -8.58 11.99
N GLY A 239 7.30 -8.33 11.75
CA GLY A 239 8.15 -9.19 10.92
C GLY A 239 8.05 -8.95 9.42
N ILE A 240 7.07 -8.18 8.91
CA ILE A 240 6.86 -7.97 7.49
C ILE A 240 6.97 -6.48 7.15
N PRO A 241 7.94 -6.06 6.29
CA PRO A 241 8.18 -4.65 5.95
C PRO A 241 7.19 -4.12 4.90
N LEU A 242 5.90 -4.38 5.11
CA LEU A 242 4.80 -3.95 4.24
C LEU A 242 3.65 -3.37 5.06
N GLY A 243 2.93 -2.44 4.44
CA GLY A 243 1.63 -2.01 4.94
C GLY A 243 0.55 -2.40 3.92
N TRP A 244 -0.55 -2.95 4.40
CA TRP A 244 -1.71 -3.29 3.58
C TRP A 244 -2.81 -2.27 3.76
N VAL A 245 -3.55 -2.02 2.72
CA VAL A 245 -4.65 -1.06 2.71
C VAL A 245 -5.90 -1.72 2.13
N VAL A 246 -6.99 -1.64 2.87
CA VAL A 246 -8.31 -2.15 2.49
C VAL A 246 -9.37 -1.04 2.59
N PRO A 247 -10.42 -1.12 1.77
CA PRO A 247 -10.64 -2.00 0.64
C PRO A 247 -9.73 -1.70 -0.55
N GLY A 248 -9.28 -2.73 -1.27
CA GLY A 248 -8.54 -2.59 -2.53
C GLY A 248 -9.51 -2.39 -3.71
N THR A 249 -9.29 -1.36 -4.51
CA THR A 249 -10.09 -1.05 -5.71
C THR A 249 -9.22 -0.97 -6.95
N ALA A 250 -9.74 -1.32 -8.12
CA ALA A 250 -8.95 -1.46 -9.34
C ALA A 250 -8.12 -0.22 -9.72
N ASP A 251 -8.63 0.98 -9.45
CA ASP A 251 -7.95 2.24 -9.77
C ASP A 251 -6.66 2.46 -8.98
N GLN A 252 -6.55 1.90 -7.76
CA GLN A 252 -5.36 2.04 -6.91
C GLN A 252 -4.13 1.39 -7.52
N PHE A 253 -4.32 0.27 -8.22
CA PHE A 253 -3.24 -0.49 -8.83
C PHE A 253 -2.63 0.21 -10.06
N PHE A 254 -3.29 1.25 -10.58
CA PHE A 254 -2.75 2.14 -11.62
C PHE A 254 -2.09 3.41 -11.05
N LYS A 255 -2.25 3.67 -9.76
CA LYS A 255 -1.72 4.86 -9.09
C LYS A 255 -0.37 4.55 -8.43
N THR A 256 0.58 5.49 -8.53
CA THR A 256 1.86 5.43 -7.81
C THR A 256 1.95 6.57 -6.80
N GLY A 257 2.76 6.39 -5.76
CA GLY A 257 3.11 7.48 -4.84
C GLY A 257 3.74 8.68 -5.57
N GLN A 258 4.49 8.44 -6.64
CA GLN A 258 5.15 9.46 -7.47
C GLN A 258 4.16 10.35 -8.24
N ASP A 259 2.98 9.88 -8.59
CA ASP A 259 1.99 10.67 -9.35
C ASP A 259 1.67 12.00 -8.68
N ARG A 260 1.80 12.09 -7.34
CA ARG A 260 1.59 13.33 -6.59
C ARG A 260 2.79 14.25 -6.57
N ALA A 261 3.97 13.73 -6.80
CA ALA A 261 5.21 14.51 -6.85
C ALA A 261 5.40 15.23 -8.19
N TYR A 262 4.73 14.77 -9.25
CA TYR A 262 4.77 15.39 -10.57
C TYR A 262 3.68 16.46 -10.74
N HIS A 263 3.84 17.30 -11.75
CA HIS A 263 2.79 18.22 -12.18
C HIS A 263 1.54 17.41 -12.61
N TRP A 264 0.35 17.93 -12.34
CA TRP A 264 -0.90 17.20 -12.55
C TRP A 264 -1.11 16.72 -14.01
N MET A 265 -0.69 17.50 -15.02
CA MET A 265 -0.76 17.10 -16.43
C MET A 265 0.15 15.91 -16.73
N ALA A 266 1.40 15.95 -16.27
CA ALA A 266 2.35 14.85 -16.49
C ALA A 266 1.88 13.56 -15.77
N ALA A 267 1.43 13.68 -14.53
CA ALA A 267 0.89 12.54 -13.77
C ALA A 267 -0.35 11.95 -14.46
N SER A 268 -1.24 12.79 -15.02
CA SER A 268 -2.41 12.34 -15.76
C SER A 268 -2.02 11.61 -17.05
N ALA A 269 -1.07 12.15 -17.80
CA ALA A 269 -0.57 11.52 -19.02
C ALA A 269 0.05 10.14 -18.73
N LEU A 270 0.92 10.05 -17.69
CA LEU A 270 1.53 8.79 -17.27
C LEU A 270 0.48 7.77 -16.83
N ARG A 271 -0.57 8.20 -16.12
CA ARG A 271 -1.66 7.32 -15.70
C ARG A 271 -2.45 6.80 -16.91
N LEU A 272 -2.77 7.64 -17.86
CA LEU A 272 -3.43 7.22 -19.12
C LEU A 272 -2.57 6.24 -19.91
N ILE A 273 -1.24 6.44 -19.96
CA ILE A 273 -0.31 5.50 -20.57
C ILE A 273 -0.38 4.14 -19.86
N ARG A 274 -0.45 4.09 -18.52
CA ARG A 274 -0.58 2.83 -17.79
C ARG A 274 -1.88 2.09 -18.13
N TYR A 275 -3.02 2.78 -18.22
CA TYR A 275 -4.27 2.17 -18.66
C TYR A 275 -4.17 1.62 -20.09
N PHE A 276 -3.57 2.39 -20.99
CA PHE A 276 -3.33 1.94 -22.37
C PHE A 276 -2.40 0.71 -22.41
N CYS A 277 -1.30 0.74 -21.65
CA CYS A 277 -0.37 -0.39 -21.56
C CYS A 277 -1.02 -1.65 -20.97
N ALA A 278 -1.90 -1.52 -19.97
CA ALA A 278 -2.66 -2.65 -19.44
C ALA A 278 -3.55 -3.29 -20.53
N ALA A 279 -4.24 -2.48 -21.32
CA ALA A 279 -5.03 -2.96 -22.44
C ALA A 279 -4.15 -3.63 -23.51
N VAL A 280 -3.00 -3.04 -23.85
CA VAL A 280 -2.04 -3.62 -24.80
C VAL A 280 -1.51 -4.95 -24.30
N THR A 281 -1.08 -5.03 -23.03
CA THR A 281 -0.59 -6.27 -22.41
C THR A 281 -1.62 -7.38 -22.51
N LEU A 282 -2.87 -7.07 -22.24
CA LEU A 282 -3.96 -8.03 -22.18
C LEU A 282 -4.43 -8.48 -23.56
N LEU A 283 -4.58 -7.54 -24.49
CA LEU A 283 -5.31 -7.78 -25.74
C LEU A 283 -4.40 -8.06 -26.93
N LEU A 284 -3.19 -7.48 -26.99
CA LEU A 284 -2.39 -7.44 -28.22
C LEU A 284 -2.04 -8.84 -28.77
N PRO A 285 -1.60 -9.83 -27.95
CA PRO A 285 -1.28 -11.16 -28.47
C PRO A 285 -2.51 -11.88 -29.07
N GLY A 286 -3.64 -11.83 -28.35
CA GLY A 286 -4.91 -12.40 -28.85
C GLY A 286 -5.43 -11.67 -30.09
N LEU A 287 -5.36 -10.35 -30.10
CA LEU A 287 -5.75 -9.53 -31.26
C LEU A 287 -4.89 -9.86 -32.49
N TYR A 288 -3.57 -10.03 -32.29
CA TYR A 288 -2.68 -10.42 -33.37
C TYR A 288 -3.10 -11.75 -34.00
N ILE A 289 -3.37 -12.79 -33.19
CA ILE A 289 -3.87 -14.07 -33.69
C ILE A 289 -5.20 -13.89 -34.43
N ALA A 290 -6.16 -13.18 -33.83
CA ALA A 290 -7.48 -12.95 -34.45
C ALA A 290 -7.37 -12.29 -35.82
N MET A 291 -6.54 -11.27 -35.94
CA MET A 291 -6.38 -10.52 -37.20
C MET A 291 -5.63 -11.33 -38.24
N VAL A 292 -4.53 -11.98 -37.89
CA VAL A 292 -3.69 -12.69 -38.88
C VAL A 292 -4.32 -14.00 -39.33
N THR A 293 -5.03 -14.71 -38.43
CA THR A 293 -5.55 -16.06 -38.73
C THR A 293 -6.98 -16.02 -39.24
N TYR A 294 -7.84 -15.18 -38.69
CA TYR A 294 -9.27 -15.18 -38.95
C TYR A 294 -9.76 -13.99 -39.78
N HIS A 295 -9.07 -12.84 -39.71
CA HIS A 295 -9.51 -11.60 -40.34
C HIS A 295 -8.39 -10.90 -41.12
N PRO A 296 -7.67 -11.60 -42.03
CA PRO A 296 -6.55 -11.01 -42.78
C PRO A 296 -6.98 -9.83 -43.68
N GLU A 297 -8.26 -9.78 -44.04
CA GLU A 297 -8.84 -8.69 -44.82
C GLU A 297 -8.87 -7.34 -44.09
N ALA A 298 -8.82 -7.34 -42.76
CA ALA A 298 -8.81 -6.12 -41.97
C ALA A 298 -7.40 -5.50 -41.88
N ILE A 299 -6.34 -6.24 -42.29
CA ILE A 299 -4.95 -5.78 -42.28
C ILE A 299 -4.65 -5.01 -43.58
N PRO A 300 -3.99 -3.83 -43.52
CA PRO A 300 -3.56 -3.13 -44.72
C PRO A 300 -2.77 -4.06 -45.66
N GLY A 301 -3.16 -4.13 -46.97
CA GLY A 301 -2.66 -5.15 -47.89
C GLY A 301 -1.14 -5.29 -47.96
N LYS A 302 -0.38 -4.18 -47.93
CA LYS A 302 1.10 -4.24 -47.93
C LYS A 302 1.65 -4.92 -46.66
N LEU A 303 1.02 -4.65 -45.50
CA LEU A 303 1.40 -5.28 -44.23
C LEU A 303 1.01 -6.76 -44.23
N ALA A 304 -0.18 -7.10 -44.69
CA ALA A 304 -0.63 -8.48 -44.79
C ALA A 304 0.31 -9.31 -45.68
N LEU A 305 0.71 -8.81 -46.86
CA LEU A 305 1.69 -9.49 -47.72
C LEU A 305 3.05 -9.66 -47.04
N SER A 306 3.53 -8.67 -46.31
CA SER A 306 4.79 -8.77 -45.55
C SER A 306 4.72 -9.83 -44.45
N ILE A 307 3.60 -9.91 -43.71
CA ILE A 307 3.38 -10.92 -42.68
C ILE A 307 3.32 -12.33 -43.30
N VAL A 308 2.60 -12.48 -44.40
CA VAL A 308 2.48 -13.77 -45.14
C VAL A 308 3.87 -14.20 -45.64
N ALA A 309 4.62 -13.31 -46.27
CA ALA A 309 5.97 -13.61 -46.75
C ALA A 309 6.91 -14.07 -45.63
N ALA A 310 6.93 -13.34 -44.53
CA ALA A 310 7.74 -13.72 -43.36
C ALA A 310 7.30 -15.05 -42.71
N LYS A 311 6.03 -15.43 -42.87
CA LYS A 311 5.50 -16.66 -42.31
C LYS A 311 5.75 -17.89 -43.18
N GLN A 312 6.01 -17.74 -44.46
CA GLN A 312 6.27 -18.88 -45.37
C GLN A 312 7.49 -19.72 -44.94
N GLU A 313 8.44 -19.10 -44.24
CA GLU A 313 9.67 -19.76 -43.76
C GLU A 313 9.48 -20.42 -42.39
N VAL A 314 8.36 -20.18 -41.70
CA VAL A 314 8.12 -20.69 -40.34
C VAL A 314 7.18 -21.90 -40.40
N PRO A 315 7.63 -23.09 -39.86
CA PRO A 315 6.85 -24.33 -39.95
C PRO A 315 5.64 -24.39 -38.99
N PHE A 316 5.53 -23.46 -38.03
CA PHE A 316 4.53 -23.50 -36.99
C PHE A 316 3.32 -22.61 -37.32
N SER A 317 2.16 -22.95 -36.73
CA SER A 317 0.98 -22.09 -36.81
C SER A 317 1.18 -20.79 -36.00
N THR A 318 0.54 -19.68 -36.38
CA THR A 318 0.60 -18.39 -35.67
C THR A 318 0.25 -18.53 -34.19
N ILE A 319 -0.71 -19.38 -33.87
CA ILE A 319 -1.14 -19.68 -32.50
C ILE A 319 0.02 -20.25 -31.69
N PHE A 320 0.70 -21.24 -32.24
CA PHE A 320 1.84 -21.90 -31.57
C PHE A 320 3.03 -20.94 -31.41
N GLU A 321 3.33 -20.13 -32.45
CA GLU A 321 4.38 -19.10 -32.37
C GLU A 321 4.12 -18.11 -31.22
N VAL A 322 2.87 -17.60 -31.11
CA VAL A 322 2.51 -16.63 -30.05
C VAL A 322 2.58 -17.27 -28.66
N LEU A 323 2.04 -18.48 -28.51
CA LEU A 323 2.03 -19.16 -27.21
C LEU A 323 3.44 -19.52 -26.73
N ILE A 324 4.31 -20.04 -27.61
CA ILE A 324 5.69 -20.38 -27.24
C ILE A 324 6.51 -19.13 -26.90
N MET A 325 6.28 -18.02 -27.62
CA MET A 325 6.95 -16.76 -27.32
C MET A 325 6.45 -16.13 -26.03
N LEU A 326 5.16 -16.20 -25.73
CA LEU A 326 4.63 -15.77 -24.43
C LEU A 326 5.25 -16.58 -23.30
N LEU A 327 5.33 -17.90 -23.45
CA LEU A 327 5.93 -18.78 -22.45
C LEU A 327 7.42 -18.48 -22.26
N ALA A 328 8.17 -18.30 -23.38
CA ALA A 328 9.58 -17.93 -23.32
C ALA A 328 9.80 -16.61 -22.59
N PHE A 329 8.95 -15.62 -22.84
CA PHE A 329 8.99 -14.32 -22.13
C PHE A 329 8.74 -14.48 -20.64
N GLU A 330 7.75 -15.31 -20.23
CA GLU A 330 7.50 -15.57 -18.81
C GLU A 330 8.69 -16.27 -18.13
N ILE A 331 9.32 -17.23 -18.80
CA ILE A 331 10.52 -17.92 -18.27
C ILE A 331 11.67 -16.93 -18.06
N ILE A 332 11.92 -16.05 -19.05
CA ILE A 332 12.97 -15.04 -18.96
C ILE A 332 12.68 -14.06 -17.81
N GLN A 333 11.42 -13.67 -17.64
CA GLN A 333 10.99 -12.77 -16.59
C GLN A 333 11.14 -13.40 -15.20
N GLU A 334 10.68 -14.63 -15.03
CA GLU A 334 10.80 -15.38 -13.78
C GLU A 334 12.28 -15.59 -13.41
N ALA A 335 13.12 -15.95 -14.39
CA ALA A 335 14.56 -16.08 -14.17
C ALA A 335 15.19 -14.74 -13.75
N GLY A 336 14.77 -13.64 -14.36
CA GLY A 336 15.26 -12.29 -14.03
C GLY A 336 14.94 -11.86 -12.60
N LEU A 337 13.79 -12.25 -12.04
CA LEU A 337 13.39 -11.94 -10.67
C LEU A 337 14.20 -12.74 -9.62
N ARG A 338 14.69 -13.93 -9.95
CA ARG A 338 15.45 -14.80 -9.04
C ARG A 338 16.95 -14.50 -8.99
N LEU A 339 17.45 -13.72 -9.91
CA LEU A 339 18.87 -13.38 -9.98
C LEU A 339 19.17 -12.07 -9.22
N PRO A 340 20.33 -11.98 -8.55
CA PRO A 340 20.70 -10.75 -7.83
C PRO A 340 20.80 -9.55 -8.77
N GLY A 341 20.15 -8.45 -8.42
CA GLY A 341 20.13 -7.11 -9.01
C GLY A 341 20.76 -6.92 -10.41
N PRO A 342 22.07 -6.63 -10.54
CA PRO A 342 22.68 -6.33 -11.83
C PRO A 342 22.72 -7.52 -12.80
N ILE A 343 22.81 -8.74 -12.27
CA ILE A 343 22.84 -9.96 -13.08
C ILE A 343 21.46 -10.25 -13.66
N GLY A 344 20.39 -10.08 -12.88
CA GLY A 344 19.01 -10.29 -13.33
C GLY A 344 18.63 -9.39 -14.49
N SER A 345 18.98 -8.09 -14.43
CA SER A 345 18.73 -7.16 -15.53
C SER A 345 19.50 -7.53 -16.79
N THR A 346 20.77 -7.93 -16.66
CA THR A 346 21.61 -8.36 -17.79
C THR A 346 21.06 -9.62 -18.44
N VAL A 347 20.67 -10.62 -17.66
CA VAL A 347 20.07 -11.88 -18.18
C VAL A 347 18.73 -11.62 -18.87
N SER A 348 17.89 -10.73 -18.32
CA SER A 348 16.62 -10.37 -18.96
C SER A 348 16.82 -9.67 -20.31
N ILE A 349 17.81 -8.77 -20.43
CA ILE A 349 18.14 -8.08 -21.68
C ILE A 349 18.76 -9.06 -22.68
N LEU A 350 19.77 -9.82 -22.29
CA LEU A 350 20.43 -10.79 -23.16
C LEU A 350 19.47 -11.92 -23.56
N GLY A 351 18.69 -12.45 -22.61
CA GLY A 351 17.67 -13.47 -22.89
C GLY A 351 16.66 -12.99 -23.91
N GLY A 352 16.09 -11.79 -23.71
CA GLY A 352 15.13 -11.21 -24.66
C GLY A 352 15.72 -10.97 -26.05
N LEU A 353 16.94 -10.41 -26.12
CA LEU A 353 17.60 -10.11 -27.40
C LEU A 353 18.09 -11.38 -28.09
N VAL A 354 18.83 -12.25 -27.37
CA VAL A 354 19.45 -13.45 -27.96
C VAL A 354 18.39 -14.49 -28.33
N VAL A 355 17.47 -14.79 -27.42
CA VAL A 355 16.39 -15.75 -27.68
C VAL A 355 15.46 -15.24 -28.78
N GLY A 356 15.10 -13.96 -28.76
CA GLY A 356 14.27 -13.34 -29.78
C GLY A 356 14.90 -13.38 -31.17
N ASN A 357 16.15 -12.91 -31.30
CA ASN A 357 16.85 -12.94 -32.59
C ASN A 357 17.13 -14.37 -33.08
N ALA A 358 17.60 -15.27 -32.18
CA ALA A 358 17.87 -16.67 -32.56
C ALA A 358 16.56 -17.39 -32.99
N ALA A 359 15.44 -17.12 -32.37
CA ALA A 359 14.14 -17.70 -32.76
C ALA A 359 13.69 -17.25 -34.15
N VAL A 360 13.95 -15.97 -34.50
CA VAL A 360 13.65 -15.44 -35.84
C VAL A 360 14.66 -15.96 -36.87
N ASP A 361 15.95 -15.93 -36.58
CA ASP A 361 17.00 -16.40 -37.49
C ASP A 361 16.90 -17.92 -37.78
N ALA A 362 16.43 -18.69 -36.80
CA ALA A 362 16.16 -20.13 -36.95
C ALA A 362 14.77 -20.41 -37.59
N HIS A 363 14.05 -19.40 -38.03
CA HIS A 363 12.70 -19.53 -38.61
C HIS A 363 11.70 -20.27 -37.68
N ILE A 364 11.89 -20.23 -36.36
CA ILE A 364 10.95 -20.79 -35.37
C ILE A 364 9.76 -19.89 -35.16
N VAL A 365 9.97 -18.56 -35.21
CA VAL A 365 8.96 -17.54 -34.99
C VAL A 365 9.10 -16.43 -36.02
N SER A 366 7.97 -15.92 -36.51
CA SER A 366 7.98 -14.77 -37.42
C SER A 366 8.32 -13.46 -36.69
N PRO A 367 9.01 -12.50 -37.35
CA PRO A 367 9.36 -11.22 -36.76
C PRO A 367 8.15 -10.44 -36.24
N ALA A 368 7.00 -10.56 -36.91
CA ALA A 368 5.77 -9.85 -36.51
C ALA A 368 5.19 -10.39 -35.18
N VAL A 369 5.26 -11.71 -34.95
CA VAL A 369 4.89 -12.32 -33.67
C VAL A 369 5.82 -11.84 -32.54
N LEU A 370 7.13 -11.85 -32.80
CA LEU A 370 8.10 -11.37 -31.83
C LEU A 370 7.81 -9.92 -31.40
N ILE A 371 7.54 -9.03 -32.36
CA ILE A 371 7.22 -7.62 -32.08
C ILE A 371 5.93 -7.53 -31.24
N ALA A 372 4.87 -8.24 -31.62
CA ALA A 372 3.59 -8.19 -30.91
C ALA A 372 3.73 -8.68 -29.44
N VAL A 373 4.43 -9.80 -29.23
CA VAL A 373 4.65 -10.34 -27.88
C VAL A 373 5.58 -9.47 -27.07
N ALA A 374 6.65 -8.93 -27.68
CA ALA A 374 7.59 -8.04 -26.99
C ALA A 374 6.90 -6.75 -26.52
N ILE A 375 6.08 -6.12 -27.37
CA ILE A 375 5.31 -4.92 -26.98
C ILE A 375 4.35 -5.24 -25.82
N ALA A 376 3.62 -6.35 -25.90
CA ALA A 376 2.73 -6.77 -24.81
C ALA A 376 3.49 -7.05 -23.49
N GLY A 377 4.68 -7.67 -23.59
CA GLY A 377 5.55 -7.93 -22.44
C GLY A 377 6.06 -6.63 -21.80
N VAL A 378 6.64 -5.73 -22.59
CA VAL A 378 7.16 -4.43 -22.11
C VAL A 378 6.03 -3.57 -21.53
N ALA A 379 4.86 -3.56 -22.16
CA ALA A 379 3.70 -2.84 -21.64
C ALA A 379 3.29 -3.35 -20.24
N GLY A 380 3.42 -4.66 -19.97
CA GLY A 380 3.14 -5.26 -18.67
C GLY A 380 4.02 -4.71 -17.52
N TYR A 381 5.26 -4.33 -17.81
CA TYR A 381 6.16 -3.74 -16.79
C TYR A 381 5.78 -2.32 -16.37
N THR A 382 4.86 -1.67 -17.07
CA THR A 382 4.39 -0.34 -16.67
C THR A 382 3.42 -0.37 -15.50
N MET A 383 2.94 -1.56 -15.10
CA MET A 383 2.01 -1.71 -13.97
C MET A 383 2.74 -1.46 -12.65
N PRO A 384 2.23 -0.50 -11.83
CA PRO A 384 2.88 -0.15 -10.57
C PRO A 384 2.79 -1.26 -9.52
N ALA A 385 1.67 -1.97 -9.48
CA ALA A 385 1.42 -3.08 -8.57
C ALA A 385 1.76 -4.41 -9.29
N GLN A 386 2.73 -5.13 -8.73
CA GLN A 386 3.21 -6.37 -9.32
C GLN A 386 2.13 -7.44 -9.37
N ASP A 387 1.35 -7.59 -8.30
CA ASP A 387 0.27 -8.58 -8.21
C ASP A 387 -0.82 -8.34 -9.27
N PHE A 388 -1.17 -7.06 -9.48
CA PHE A 388 -2.09 -6.70 -10.54
C PHE A 388 -1.51 -7.00 -11.93
N GLY A 389 -0.22 -6.76 -12.14
CA GLY A 389 0.51 -7.15 -13.35
C GLY A 389 0.50 -8.65 -13.58
N ASN A 390 0.68 -9.46 -12.52
CA ASN A 390 0.62 -10.92 -12.57
C ASN A 390 -0.77 -11.41 -12.97
N ALA A 391 -1.83 -10.81 -12.41
CA ALA A 391 -3.21 -11.12 -12.78
C ALA A 391 -3.48 -10.83 -14.28
N LEU A 392 -3.01 -9.68 -14.79
CA LEU A 392 -3.14 -9.35 -16.20
C LEU A 392 -2.40 -10.36 -17.11
N ARG A 393 -1.21 -10.81 -16.70
CA ARG A 393 -0.43 -11.82 -17.44
C ARG A 393 -1.17 -13.15 -17.53
N LEU A 394 -1.77 -13.61 -16.43
CA LEU A 394 -2.56 -14.83 -16.41
C LEU A 394 -3.77 -14.73 -17.36
N TRP A 395 -4.52 -13.65 -17.28
CA TRP A 395 -5.67 -13.41 -18.15
C TRP A 395 -5.27 -13.25 -19.63
N ARG A 396 -4.09 -12.69 -19.92
CA ARG A 396 -3.53 -12.61 -21.27
C ARG A 396 -3.45 -13.99 -21.94
N PHE A 397 -2.95 -15.01 -21.22
CA PHE A 397 -2.92 -16.39 -21.74
C PHE A 397 -4.34 -16.90 -22.04
N GLY A 398 -5.29 -16.72 -21.13
CA GLY A 398 -6.67 -17.12 -21.35
C GLY A 398 -7.29 -16.46 -22.57
N LEU A 399 -7.13 -15.14 -22.71
CA LEU A 399 -7.62 -14.40 -23.87
C LEU A 399 -6.93 -14.82 -25.18
N THR A 400 -5.65 -15.11 -25.15
CA THR A 400 -4.90 -15.60 -26.31
C THR A 400 -5.43 -16.96 -26.76
N VAL A 401 -5.71 -17.88 -25.82
CA VAL A 401 -6.32 -19.19 -26.12
C VAL A 401 -7.73 -19.02 -26.67
N LEU A 402 -8.59 -18.21 -26.06
CA LEU A 402 -9.96 -17.95 -26.57
C LEU A 402 -9.93 -17.33 -27.97
N SER A 403 -9.00 -16.40 -28.20
CA SER A 403 -8.79 -15.80 -29.52
C SER A 403 -8.30 -16.83 -30.56
N SER A 404 -7.50 -17.80 -30.14
CA SER A 404 -7.04 -18.87 -31.04
C SER A 404 -8.17 -19.82 -31.50
N LEU A 405 -9.20 -19.98 -30.67
CA LEU A 405 -10.34 -20.84 -30.95
C LEU A 405 -11.42 -20.14 -31.77
N GLY A 406 -11.69 -18.85 -31.51
CA GLY A 406 -12.81 -18.11 -32.08
C GLY A 406 -12.46 -16.79 -32.73
N GLY A 407 -11.18 -16.50 -32.98
CA GLY A 407 -10.73 -15.23 -33.56
C GLY A 407 -11.17 -14.03 -32.74
N LEU A 408 -11.67 -13.00 -33.42
CA LEU A 408 -12.13 -11.78 -32.77
C LEU A 408 -13.33 -12.02 -31.83
N PHE A 409 -14.23 -12.94 -32.22
CA PHE A 409 -15.37 -13.33 -31.40
C PHE A 409 -14.89 -13.95 -30.07
N GLY A 410 -13.91 -14.88 -30.12
CA GLY A 410 -13.33 -15.50 -28.92
C GLY A 410 -12.66 -14.46 -28.02
N LEU A 411 -11.93 -13.50 -28.60
CA LEU A 411 -11.32 -12.41 -27.87
C LEU A 411 -12.36 -11.53 -27.15
N VAL A 412 -13.43 -11.14 -27.85
CA VAL A 412 -14.50 -10.32 -27.24
C VAL A 412 -15.22 -11.09 -26.15
N LEU A 413 -15.51 -12.37 -26.35
CA LEU A 413 -16.12 -13.21 -25.33
C LEU A 413 -15.24 -13.30 -24.07
N GLY A 414 -13.93 -13.47 -24.26
CA GLY A 414 -12.98 -13.45 -23.15
C GLY A 414 -12.93 -12.10 -22.42
N CYS A 415 -13.00 -10.98 -23.14
CA CYS A 415 -13.08 -9.65 -22.54
C CYS A 415 -14.38 -9.47 -21.71
N VAL A 416 -15.51 -9.95 -22.22
CA VAL A 416 -16.79 -9.94 -21.49
C VAL A 416 -16.69 -10.80 -20.22
N ALA A 417 -16.10 -11.99 -20.32
CA ALA A 417 -15.87 -12.86 -19.17
C ALA A 417 -14.98 -12.18 -18.11
N LEU A 418 -13.90 -11.50 -18.54
CA LEU A 418 -13.04 -10.74 -17.64
C LEU A 418 -13.80 -9.59 -16.96
N LEU A 419 -14.56 -8.81 -17.72
CA LEU A 419 -15.37 -7.71 -17.16
C LEU A 419 -16.42 -8.22 -16.19
N TYR A 420 -17.08 -9.33 -16.51
CA TYR A 420 -18.02 -9.98 -15.61
C TYR A 420 -17.34 -10.44 -14.30
N HIS A 421 -16.16 -11.07 -14.41
CA HIS A 421 -15.37 -11.46 -13.25
C HIS A 421 -15.01 -10.27 -12.37
N LEU A 422 -14.45 -9.20 -12.96
CA LEU A 422 -14.07 -7.99 -12.23
C LEU A 422 -15.26 -7.26 -11.59
N ALA A 423 -16.43 -7.30 -12.25
CA ALA A 423 -17.65 -6.69 -11.73
C ALA A 423 -18.23 -7.46 -10.54
N GLY A 424 -17.97 -8.76 -10.46
CA GLY A 424 -18.36 -9.62 -9.33
C GLY A 424 -17.43 -9.54 -8.13
N LEU A 425 -16.24 -8.94 -8.26
CA LEU A 425 -15.29 -8.83 -7.16
C LEU A 425 -15.68 -7.72 -6.18
N GLU A 426 -15.54 -8.01 -4.89
CA GLU A 426 -15.79 -7.10 -3.79
C GLU A 426 -14.68 -7.20 -2.75
N SER A 427 -14.24 -6.07 -2.22
CA SER A 427 -13.28 -5.97 -1.12
C SER A 427 -13.94 -5.25 0.05
N PHE A 428 -14.14 -5.95 1.17
CA PHE A 428 -14.72 -5.42 2.42
C PHE A 428 -16.01 -4.59 2.23
N GLY A 429 -16.92 -5.00 1.33
CA GLY A 429 -18.18 -4.33 1.08
C GLY A 429 -18.11 -3.20 0.04
N VAL A 430 -16.96 -3.04 -0.63
CA VAL A 430 -16.77 -2.10 -1.72
C VAL A 430 -16.52 -2.86 -3.01
N ALA A 431 -17.30 -2.58 -4.06
CA ALA A 431 -17.13 -3.22 -5.35
C ALA A 431 -15.76 -2.85 -5.96
N TYR A 432 -15.05 -3.82 -6.50
CA TYR A 432 -13.70 -3.65 -7.05
C TYR A 432 -13.62 -2.58 -8.15
N LEU A 433 -14.62 -2.51 -9.01
CA LEU A 433 -14.74 -1.52 -10.08
C LEU A 433 -15.46 -0.22 -9.65
N ALA A 434 -15.79 -0.04 -8.36
CA ALA A 434 -16.54 1.12 -7.88
C ALA A 434 -16.02 2.49 -8.35
N PRO A 435 -14.71 2.73 -8.46
CA PRO A 435 -14.19 4.00 -8.96
C PRO A 435 -14.53 4.28 -10.44
N PHE A 436 -14.76 3.24 -11.25
CA PHE A 436 -15.07 3.36 -12.67
C PHE A 436 -16.57 3.32 -12.94
N THR A 437 -17.37 2.77 -12.03
CA THR A 437 -18.82 2.72 -12.15
C THR A 437 -19.43 4.07 -11.75
N ALA A 438 -20.27 4.63 -12.61
CA ALA A 438 -20.92 5.92 -12.37
C ALA A 438 -21.92 5.83 -11.21
N GLY A 439 -21.51 6.29 -10.02
CA GLY A 439 -22.43 6.66 -8.96
C GLY A 439 -23.10 8.02 -9.27
N PRO A 440 -24.24 8.34 -8.65
CA PRO A 440 -24.89 9.62 -8.86
C PRO A 440 -23.96 10.78 -8.52
N GLY A 441 -23.62 11.61 -9.51
CA GLY A 441 -22.72 12.77 -9.38
C GLY A 441 -21.27 12.53 -9.82
N ARG A 442 -20.89 11.37 -10.34
CA ARG A 442 -19.57 11.12 -10.92
C ARG A 442 -19.60 11.24 -12.44
N HIS A 443 -18.70 12.06 -12.97
CA HIS A 443 -18.45 12.16 -14.41
C HIS A 443 -17.42 11.11 -14.83
N LEU A 444 -17.64 10.43 -15.96
CA LEU A 444 -16.59 9.64 -16.63
C LEU A 444 -15.38 10.57 -16.85
N GLY A 445 -14.21 10.21 -16.32
CA GLY A 445 -13.02 11.07 -16.33
C GLY A 445 -12.75 11.80 -15.02
N GLY A 446 -13.39 11.38 -13.90
CA GLY A 446 -13.14 11.88 -12.56
C GLY A 446 -11.69 11.65 -12.07
N PRO A 447 -11.39 11.99 -10.81
CA PRO A 447 -10.03 11.94 -10.24
C PRO A 447 -9.41 10.54 -10.21
N ASP A 448 -10.14 9.54 -10.60
CA ASP A 448 -9.69 8.15 -10.66
C ASP A 448 -8.90 7.84 -11.94
N LEU A 449 -9.34 8.35 -13.10
CA LEU A 449 -8.62 8.20 -14.38
C LEU A 449 -7.50 9.22 -14.55
N ILE A 450 -7.78 10.48 -14.26
CA ILE A 450 -6.82 11.58 -14.38
C ILE A 450 -6.57 12.21 -13.03
N ARG A 451 -5.39 12.75 -12.81
CA ARG A 451 -5.09 13.51 -11.61
C ARG A 451 -5.47 14.98 -11.81
N PRO A 452 -6.54 15.47 -11.18
CA PRO A 452 -6.85 16.90 -11.22
C PRO A 452 -5.88 17.71 -10.36
N PRO A 453 -5.79 19.03 -10.55
CA PRO A 453 -5.04 19.93 -9.67
C PRO A 453 -5.49 19.79 -8.22
N LEU A 454 -4.55 19.77 -7.26
CA LEU A 454 -4.87 19.61 -5.84
C LEU A 454 -5.94 20.57 -5.31
N PRO A 455 -5.94 21.88 -5.68
CA PRO A 455 -6.95 22.83 -5.18
C PRO A 455 -8.38 22.49 -5.60
N THR A 456 -8.56 21.67 -6.65
CA THR A 456 -9.90 21.27 -7.13
C THR A 456 -10.44 20.02 -6.43
N LEU A 457 -9.58 19.27 -5.71
CA LEU A 457 -9.94 18.05 -4.98
C LEU A 457 -10.57 18.38 -3.61
N LYS A 458 -11.78 18.94 -3.62
CA LYS A 458 -12.49 19.31 -2.38
C LYS A 458 -13.15 18.12 -1.68
N TRP A 459 -13.42 17.04 -2.40
CA TRP A 459 -14.19 15.90 -1.91
C TRP A 459 -13.37 14.61 -2.04
N ARG A 460 -13.52 13.70 -1.07
CA ARG A 460 -13.00 12.33 -1.10
C ARG A 460 -13.80 11.48 -2.06
N GLY A 461 -13.25 10.36 -2.49
CA GLY A 461 -13.94 9.35 -3.27
C GLY A 461 -15.23 8.92 -2.55
N GLY A 462 -16.28 8.58 -3.32
CA GLY A 462 -17.54 8.14 -2.73
C GLY A 462 -17.66 6.61 -2.62
N ALA A 463 -16.66 5.87 -3.08
CA ALA A 463 -16.66 4.42 -3.07
C ALA A 463 -16.44 3.87 -1.64
N GLU A 464 -15.60 4.53 -0.87
CA GLU A 464 -15.16 4.11 0.47
C GLU A 464 -16.17 4.44 1.60
N ARG A 465 -17.35 4.95 1.28
CA ARG A 465 -18.42 5.31 2.24
C ARG A 465 -17.93 6.15 3.44
N THR A 466 -16.95 7.02 3.22
CA THR A 466 -16.29 7.80 4.26
C THR A 466 -17.27 8.64 5.08
N ARG A 467 -17.09 8.69 6.42
CA ARG A 467 -17.86 9.56 7.33
C ARG A 467 -17.70 11.03 6.96
N ASN A 468 -16.49 11.48 6.73
CA ASN A 468 -16.18 12.84 6.31
C ASN A 468 -15.77 12.86 4.84
N ARG A 469 -16.67 13.31 3.97
CA ARG A 469 -16.42 13.41 2.53
C ARG A 469 -15.59 14.64 2.12
N ARG A 470 -15.40 15.62 3.01
CA ARG A 470 -14.65 16.83 2.69
C ARG A 470 -13.16 16.61 2.85
N ASN A 471 -12.40 16.76 1.77
CA ASN A 471 -10.95 16.54 1.76
C ASN A 471 -10.19 17.81 2.14
N GLN A 472 -10.65 18.99 1.69
CA GLN A 472 -10.02 20.28 2.00
C GLN A 472 -11.07 21.43 1.93
N ARG A 473 -10.76 22.54 2.59
CA ARG A 473 -11.63 23.73 2.64
C ARG A 473 -11.62 24.50 1.33
#